data_91f4c3382db066370d425d71fefb6530
#
_entry.id   91f4c3382db066370d425d71fefb6530
#
_cell.length_a   1.000
_cell.length_b   1.000
_cell.length_c   1.000
_cell.angle_alpha   90.00
_cell.angle_beta   90.00
_cell.angle_gamma   90.00
#
_symmetry.space_group_name_H-M   'P 1'
#
loop_
_entity.id
_entity.type
_entity.pdbx_description
1 polymer ?
#
loop_
_entity_poly.entity_id
_entity_poly.type
_entity_poly.pdbx_seq_one_letter_code
_entity_poly.pdbx_strand_id
1 'polypeptide(L)'
;SAASDVYKRQPIRQYPEPAFWRAPIDNDFGNKMPVLAGVWRTAHANRYVKKVTIGENNEKGLSVRVDWVLSDIQVPYTMEYLVRDNGTVIVTGSIDLTGTKLPELPRFGMRMELHQPYENLTYYGRGPFENYIDRYSGAFIGRYEDKVENQFYWYIRPQETGNKTDVRWLTLLDSGGLGVKITGLQPISFSALHFSPEDLDPVSYTHLR
;
A
#
# COMPACT_ATOMS: atom_id res chain seq x y z
N SER A 1 11.83 -27.75 -11.48
CA SER A 1 13.21 -27.58 -11.00
C SER A 1 13.18 -26.87 -9.65
N ALA A 2 14.15 -27.11 -8.74
CA ALA A 2 14.20 -26.52 -7.41
C ALA A 2 14.06 -24.98 -7.41
N ALA A 3 14.56 -24.29 -8.42
CA ALA A 3 14.43 -22.84 -8.57
C ALA A 3 12.97 -22.40 -8.79
N SER A 4 12.16 -23.16 -9.53
CA SER A 4 10.74 -22.83 -9.73
C SER A 4 9.90 -23.05 -8.48
N ASP A 5 10.32 -23.96 -7.60
CA ASP A 5 9.62 -24.23 -6.34
C ASP A 5 9.93 -23.20 -5.27
N VAL A 6 11.12 -22.60 -5.28
CA VAL A 6 11.48 -21.47 -4.42
C VAL A 6 10.65 -20.23 -4.79
N TYR A 7 10.47 -19.95 -6.07
CA TYR A 7 9.62 -18.84 -6.54
C TYR A 7 8.15 -18.96 -6.10
N LYS A 8 7.62 -20.19 -6.10
CA LYS A 8 6.23 -20.47 -5.69
C LYS A 8 5.98 -20.36 -4.17
N ARG A 9 7.05 -20.31 -3.37
CA ARG A 9 6.98 -20.22 -1.90
C ARG A 9 7.20 -18.83 -1.36
N GLN A 10 7.47 -17.84 -2.21
CA GLN A 10 7.63 -16.46 -1.77
C GLN A 10 6.25 -15.85 -1.50
N PRO A 11 6.02 -15.24 -0.33
CA PRO A 11 4.73 -14.60 -0.03
C PRO A 11 4.46 -13.38 -0.90
N ILE A 12 5.50 -12.65 -1.29
CA ILE A 12 5.38 -11.38 -2.01
C ILE A 12 5.34 -11.65 -3.53
N ARG A 13 4.23 -11.29 -4.17
CA ARG A 13 4.06 -11.29 -5.62
C ARG A 13 4.61 -10.01 -6.24
N GLN A 14 4.27 -8.86 -5.64
CA GLN A 14 4.78 -7.56 -6.03
C GLN A 14 5.34 -6.84 -4.82
N TYR A 15 6.60 -6.43 -4.90
CA TYR A 15 7.28 -5.65 -3.85
C TYR A 15 6.60 -4.29 -3.66
N PRO A 16 6.78 -3.66 -2.48
CA PRO A 16 6.21 -2.35 -2.22
C PRO A 16 6.54 -1.35 -3.33
N GLU A 17 5.51 -0.71 -3.85
CA GLU A 17 5.58 0.39 -4.80
C GLU A 17 4.82 1.60 -4.29
N PRO A 18 5.10 2.82 -4.81
CA PRO A 18 4.39 4.02 -4.36
C PRO A 18 2.89 3.92 -4.62
N ALA A 19 2.09 4.46 -3.70
CA ALA A 19 0.65 4.56 -3.82
C ALA A 19 0.19 5.97 -3.42
N PHE A 20 -0.34 6.71 -4.39
CA PHE A 20 -0.75 8.11 -4.24
C PHE A 20 -2.26 8.30 -4.39
N TRP A 21 -2.96 7.26 -4.78
CA TRP A 21 -4.38 7.29 -5.06
C TRP A 21 -5.15 6.34 -4.14
N ARG A 22 -6.41 6.64 -3.94
CA ARG A 22 -7.41 5.77 -3.34
C ARG A 22 -8.70 5.84 -4.14
N ALA A 23 -9.52 4.82 -4.08
CA ALA A 23 -10.82 4.85 -4.72
C ALA A 23 -11.69 5.98 -4.11
N PRO A 24 -12.26 6.85 -4.93
CA PRO A 24 -13.09 7.96 -4.44
C PRO A 24 -14.34 7.47 -3.72
N ILE A 25 -14.68 8.13 -2.63
CA ILE A 25 -15.95 7.97 -1.91
C ILE A 25 -16.96 9.03 -2.36
N ASP A 26 -18.22 8.92 -1.94
CA ASP A 26 -19.27 9.86 -2.35
C ASP A 26 -18.95 11.33 -2.02
N ASN A 27 -18.33 11.59 -0.87
CA ASN A 27 -17.88 12.93 -0.50
C ASN A 27 -16.81 13.49 -1.44
N ASP A 28 -15.95 12.62 -1.97
CA ASP A 28 -14.90 13.02 -2.93
C ASP A 28 -15.48 13.50 -4.26
N PHE A 29 -16.61 12.94 -4.67
CA PHE A 29 -17.32 13.45 -5.86
C PHE A 29 -17.96 14.80 -5.58
N GLY A 30 -18.49 15.00 -4.37
CA GLY A 30 -19.05 16.29 -3.93
C GLY A 30 -18.01 17.41 -3.95
N ASN A 31 -16.80 17.14 -3.49
CA ASN A 31 -15.70 18.12 -3.47
C ASN A 31 -14.83 18.12 -4.74
N LYS A 32 -15.19 17.30 -5.75
CA LYS A 32 -14.49 17.18 -7.04
C LYS A 32 -13.04 16.64 -6.95
N MET A 33 -12.69 15.92 -5.87
CA MET A 33 -11.35 15.36 -5.70
C MET A 33 -10.88 14.54 -6.93
N PRO A 34 -11.70 13.68 -7.56
CA PRO A 34 -11.26 12.92 -8.73
C PRO A 34 -10.79 13.78 -9.92
N VAL A 35 -11.30 15.01 -10.03
CA VAL A 35 -10.90 15.96 -11.07
C VAL A 35 -9.72 16.78 -10.60
N LEU A 36 -9.80 17.36 -9.40
CA LEU A 36 -8.80 18.30 -8.88
C LEU A 36 -7.47 17.60 -8.59
N ALA A 37 -7.51 16.39 -8.02
CA ALA A 37 -6.33 15.60 -7.68
C ALA A 37 -6.03 14.46 -8.67
N GLY A 38 -6.71 14.44 -9.82
CA GLY A 38 -6.65 13.34 -10.80
C GLY A 38 -5.25 13.02 -11.33
N VAL A 39 -4.32 13.96 -11.28
CA VAL A 39 -2.91 13.74 -11.67
C VAL A 39 -2.23 12.64 -10.83
N TRP A 40 -2.70 12.39 -9.62
CA TRP A 40 -2.15 11.38 -8.73
C TRP A 40 -2.63 9.96 -9.03
N ARG A 41 -3.73 9.82 -9.80
CA ARG A 41 -4.35 8.52 -10.08
C ARG A 41 -3.39 7.56 -10.77
N THR A 42 -2.63 8.04 -11.74
CA THR A 42 -1.71 7.24 -12.56
C THR A 42 -0.24 7.52 -12.26
N ALA A 43 0.06 8.50 -11.40
CA ALA A 43 1.43 8.93 -11.13
C ALA A 43 2.33 7.78 -10.65
N HIS A 44 1.79 6.82 -9.89
CA HIS A 44 2.53 5.65 -9.44
C HIS A 44 2.87 4.68 -10.59
N ALA A 45 1.99 4.55 -11.58
CA ALA A 45 2.19 3.65 -12.73
C ALA A 45 3.08 4.29 -13.80
N ASN A 46 2.88 5.58 -14.06
CA ASN A 46 3.60 6.34 -15.07
C ASN A 46 4.91 6.89 -14.47
N ARG A 47 5.86 5.99 -14.24
CA ARG A 47 7.18 6.32 -13.69
C ARG A 47 8.29 5.60 -14.46
N TYR A 48 9.47 6.17 -14.48
CA TYR A 48 10.67 5.51 -14.98
C TYR A 48 11.81 5.59 -13.96
N VAL A 49 12.69 4.60 -14.00
CA VAL A 49 13.89 4.56 -13.17
C VAL A 49 14.91 5.53 -13.75
N LYS A 50 15.33 6.50 -12.94
CA LYS A 50 16.42 7.43 -13.26
C LYS A 50 17.77 6.83 -12.88
N LYS A 51 17.83 6.18 -11.71
CA LYS A 51 19.07 5.61 -11.19
C LYS A 51 18.75 4.50 -10.19
N VAL A 52 19.60 3.46 -10.21
CA VAL A 52 19.68 2.46 -9.14
C VAL A 52 21.06 2.54 -8.53
N THR A 53 21.12 2.62 -7.21
CA THR A 53 22.37 2.61 -6.45
C THR A 53 22.32 1.45 -5.46
N ILE A 54 23.32 0.57 -5.54
CA ILE A 54 23.49 -0.54 -4.61
C ILE A 54 24.64 -0.15 -3.69
N GLY A 55 24.38 -0.11 -2.40
CA GLY A 55 25.39 0.16 -1.38
C GLY A 55 26.23 -1.08 -1.04
N GLU A 56 27.21 -0.90 -0.23
CA GLU A 56 28.02 -2.00 0.29
C GLU A 56 27.19 -2.84 1.27
N ASN A 57 27.37 -4.14 1.19
CA ASN A 57 26.81 -5.04 2.21
C ASN A 57 27.68 -4.94 3.47
N ASN A 58 27.11 -4.53 4.57
CA ASN A 58 27.79 -4.35 5.85
C ASN A 58 26.91 -4.85 7.01
N GLU A 59 27.35 -4.66 8.24
CA GLU A 59 26.64 -5.11 9.45
C GLU A 59 25.17 -4.60 9.55
N LYS A 60 24.82 -3.50 8.86
CA LYS A 60 23.46 -2.99 8.81
C LYS A 60 22.60 -3.69 7.77
N GLY A 61 23.21 -4.38 6.81
CA GLY A 61 22.59 -5.03 5.67
C GLY A 61 23.00 -4.44 4.32
N LEU A 62 22.32 -4.90 3.26
CA LEU A 62 22.51 -4.41 1.90
C LEU A 62 21.48 -3.30 1.62
N SER A 63 21.94 -2.10 1.26
CA SER A 63 21.06 -1.01 0.84
C SER A 63 20.90 -0.98 -0.68
N VAL A 64 19.66 -0.79 -1.12
CA VAL A 64 19.33 -0.54 -2.53
C VAL A 64 18.47 0.71 -2.60
N ARG A 65 18.93 1.72 -3.34
CA ARG A 65 18.20 2.96 -3.58
C ARG A 65 17.78 3.03 -5.03
N VAL A 66 16.52 3.32 -5.26
CA VAL A 66 15.94 3.53 -6.59
C VAL A 66 15.38 4.95 -6.67
N ASP A 67 15.99 5.75 -7.55
CA ASP A 67 15.51 7.09 -7.87
C ASP A 67 14.63 7.00 -9.12
N TRP A 68 13.40 7.44 -8.98
CA TRP A 68 12.36 7.47 -10.00
C TRP A 68 12.03 8.88 -10.43
N VAL A 69 11.41 9.02 -11.58
CA VAL A 69 10.68 10.23 -11.97
C VAL A 69 9.24 9.82 -12.28
N LEU A 70 8.29 10.50 -11.66
CA LEU A 70 6.86 10.37 -11.95
C LEU A 70 6.58 11.16 -13.21
N SER A 71 6.40 10.44 -14.34
CA SER A 71 6.47 11.03 -15.70
C SER A 71 5.42 12.11 -15.94
N ASP A 72 4.19 11.91 -15.47
CA ASP A 72 3.06 12.82 -15.75
C ASP A 72 3.23 14.18 -15.06
N ILE A 73 3.92 14.19 -13.92
CA ILE A 73 4.06 15.38 -13.08
C ILE A 73 5.51 15.83 -12.92
N GLN A 74 6.47 15.11 -13.53
CA GLN A 74 7.91 15.41 -13.53
C GLN A 74 8.50 15.59 -12.12
N VAL A 75 8.02 14.81 -11.15
CA VAL A 75 8.46 14.86 -9.75
C VAL A 75 9.39 13.70 -9.44
N PRO A 76 10.55 13.94 -8.79
CA PRO A 76 11.41 12.90 -8.27
C PRO A 76 10.73 12.13 -7.14
N TYR A 77 10.89 10.80 -7.14
CA TYR A 77 10.48 9.92 -6.07
C TYR A 77 11.59 8.92 -5.78
N THR A 78 11.90 8.72 -4.52
CA THR A 78 12.96 7.79 -4.11
C THR A 78 12.38 6.67 -3.26
N MET A 79 12.81 5.43 -3.52
CA MET A 79 12.62 4.29 -2.62
C MET A 79 13.96 3.74 -2.19
N GLU A 80 14.10 3.53 -0.90
CA GLU A 80 15.27 2.89 -0.29
C GLU A 80 14.85 1.58 0.38
N TYR A 81 15.59 0.53 0.11
CA TYR A 81 15.44 -0.79 0.69
C TYR A 81 16.70 -1.13 1.48
N LEU A 82 16.55 -1.45 2.74
CA LEU A 82 17.65 -2.02 3.54
C LEU A 82 17.29 -3.48 3.86
N VAL A 83 17.98 -4.39 3.19
CA VAL A 83 17.79 -5.83 3.33
C VAL A 83 18.78 -6.36 4.37
N ARG A 84 18.28 -6.97 5.43
CA ARG A 84 19.06 -7.53 6.53
C ARG A 84 19.15 -9.04 6.45
N ASP A 85 20.18 -9.62 7.00
CA ASP A 85 20.43 -11.08 7.00
C ASP A 85 19.36 -11.90 7.73
N ASN A 86 18.62 -11.26 8.64
CA ASN A 86 17.49 -11.89 9.35
C ASN A 86 16.17 -11.90 8.56
N GLY A 87 16.19 -11.54 7.28
CA GLY A 87 15.02 -11.48 6.42
C GLY A 87 14.18 -10.21 6.55
N THR A 88 14.58 -9.26 7.40
CA THR A 88 13.89 -7.97 7.51
C THR A 88 14.25 -7.08 6.31
N VAL A 89 13.25 -6.47 5.70
CA VAL A 89 13.43 -5.43 4.69
C VAL A 89 12.80 -4.13 5.19
N ILE A 90 13.62 -3.09 5.38
CA ILE A 90 13.14 -1.76 5.70
C ILE A 90 12.94 -1.02 4.39
N VAL A 91 11.73 -0.51 4.16
CA VAL A 91 11.37 0.23 2.95
C VAL A 91 11.04 1.66 3.32
N THR A 92 11.72 2.61 2.68
CA THR A 92 11.48 4.05 2.88
C THR A 92 11.17 4.70 1.54
N GLY A 93 10.01 5.35 1.44
CA GLY A 93 9.64 6.16 0.28
C GLY A 93 9.73 7.64 0.62
N SER A 94 10.20 8.45 -0.32
CA SER A 94 10.26 9.90 -0.17
C SER A 94 9.93 10.63 -1.47
N ILE A 95 9.20 11.75 -1.33
CA ILE A 95 8.83 12.65 -2.41
C ILE A 95 9.08 14.09 -1.93
N ASP A 96 9.62 14.92 -2.79
CA ASP A 96 9.73 16.35 -2.52
C ASP A 96 8.80 17.11 -3.47
N LEU A 97 7.80 17.75 -2.88
CA LEU A 97 6.81 18.56 -3.58
C LEU A 97 7.04 20.06 -3.40
N THR A 98 8.15 20.45 -2.77
CA THR A 98 8.47 21.86 -2.52
C THR A 98 8.53 22.65 -3.82
N GLY A 99 7.81 23.76 -3.86
CA GLY A 99 7.77 24.67 -5.03
C GLY A 99 6.94 24.15 -6.21
N THR A 100 6.29 22.99 -6.10
CA THR A 100 5.36 22.51 -7.11
C THR A 100 3.99 23.21 -6.99
N LYS A 101 3.23 23.25 -8.09
CA LYS A 101 1.84 23.71 -8.13
C LYS A 101 0.86 22.54 -8.23
N LEU A 102 1.25 21.39 -7.71
CA LEU A 102 0.42 20.19 -7.72
C LEU A 102 -0.71 20.31 -6.69
N PRO A 103 -1.86 19.66 -6.96
CA PRO A 103 -2.94 19.58 -5.98
C PRO A 103 -2.54 18.73 -4.79
N GLU A 104 -3.33 18.82 -3.72
CA GLU A 104 -3.16 17.98 -2.54
C GLU A 104 -3.05 16.49 -2.89
N LEU A 105 -2.18 15.80 -2.18
CA LEU A 105 -1.93 14.39 -2.35
C LEU A 105 -3.00 13.56 -1.63
N PRO A 106 -3.85 12.81 -2.34
CA PRO A 106 -4.95 12.06 -1.70
C PRO A 106 -4.48 10.98 -0.74
N ARG A 107 -3.31 10.41 -1.04
CA ARG A 107 -2.66 9.38 -0.23
C ARG A 107 -1.14 9.45 -0.40
N PHE A 108 -0.41 9.25 0.68
CA PHE A 108 1.01 8.95 0.63
C PHE A 108 1.26 7.61 1.30
N GLY A 109 1.63 6.62 0.52
CA GLY A 109 1.81 5.28 1.02
C GLY A 109 2.50 4.36 0.02
N MET A 110 2.42 3.09 0.32
CA MET A 110 2.93 2.00 -0.52
C MET A 110 1.85 0.95 -0.67
N ARG A 111 1.85 0.24 -1.79
CA ARG A 111 1.06 -0.96 -2.00
C ARG A 111 1.97 -2.12 -2.37
N MET A 112 1.55 -3.31 -2.04
CA MET A 112 2.22 -4.55 -2.39
C MET A 112 1.19 -5.63 -2.65
N GLU A 113 1.57 -6.66 -3.41
CA GLU A 113 0.72 -7.81 -3.63
C GLU A 113 1.34 -9.05 -3.00
N LEU A 114 0.50 -9.86 -2.38
CA LEU A 114 0.85 -11.18 -1.88
C LEU A 114 0.25 -12.26 -2.78
N HIS A 115 0.92 -13.41 -2.85
CA HIS A 115 0.31 -14.59 -3.43
C HIS A 115 -0.79 -15.12 -2.51
N GLN A 116 -1.73 -15.90 -3.04
CA GLN A 116 -2.53 -16.80 -2.21
C GLN A 116 -1.62 -17.91 -1.66
N PRO A 117 -1.80 -18.39 -0.42
CA PRO A 117 -3.00 -18.31 0.42
C PRO A 117 -2.83 -17.46 1.71
N TYR A 118 -2.20 -16.30 1.65
CA TYR A 118 -1.89 -15.48 2.85
C TYR A 118 -3.11 -14.68 3.32
N GLU A 119 -4.14 -15.41 3.77
CA GLU A 119 -5.48 -14.88 4.08
C GLU A 119 -5.71 -14.58 5.57
N ASN A 120 -4.87 -15.14 6.48
CA ASN A 120 -5.08 -14.96 7.90
C ASN A 120 -4.44 -13.64 8.34
N LEU A 121 -5.28 -12.66 8.60
CA LEU A 121 -4.90 -11.32 9.05
C LEU A 121 -4.90 -11.24 10.56
N THR A 122 -3.80 -10.80 11.16
CA THR A 122 -3.77 -10.32 12.55
C THR A 122 -3.16 -8.94 12.57
N TYR A 123 -3.72 -8.02 13.33
CA TYR A 123 -3.16 -6.68 13.46
C TYR A 123 -3.33 -6.10 14.86
N TYR A 124 -2.47 -5.15 15.23
CA TYR A 124 -2.57 -4.36 16.44
C TYR A 124 -2.76 -2.89 16.07
N GLY A 125 -3.98 -2.41 16.25
CA GLY A 125 -4.42 -1.08 15.83
C GLY A 125 -5.87 -0.84 16.18
N ARG A 126 -6.52 0.13 15.51
CA ARG A 126 -7.95 0.38 15.70
C ARG A 126 -8.80 -0.60 14.90
N GLY A 127 -9.83 -1.11 15.54
CA GLY A 127 -10.75 -2.09 14.97
C GLY A 127 -11.96 -2.37 15.85
N PRO A 128 -12.68 -3.49 15.58
CA PRO A 128 -12.50 -4.43 14.47
C PRO A 128 -12.99 -3.90 13.12
N PHE A 129 -13.88 -2.90 13.13
CA PHE A 129 -14.49 -2.34 11.93
C PHE A 129 -13.51 -1.49 11.12
N GLU A 130 -13.84 -1.23 9.86
CA GLU A 130 -13.13 -0.22 9.09
C GLU A 130 -13.23 1.14 9.79
N ASN A 131 -12.16 1.89 9.76
CA ASN A 131 -12.10 3.20 10.35
C ASN A 131 -11.11 4.08 9.58
N TYR A 132 -11.38 5.39 9.63
CA TYR A 132 -10.65 6.40 8.89
C TYR A 132 -10.36 7.56 9.84
N ILE A 133 -9.47 8.47 9.45
CA ILE A 133 -9.01 9.56 10.31
C ILE A 133 -10.15 10.49 10.78
N ASP A 134 -11.22 10.58 10.01
CA ASP A 134 -12.42 11.36 10.28
C ASP A 134 -13.52 10.58 11.03
N ARG A 135 -13.39 9.24 11.15
CA ARG A 135 -14.38 8.36 11.80
C ARG A 135 -13.74 7.15 12.49
N TYR A 136 -12.93 7.39 13.48
CA TYR A 136 -12.26 6.32 14.24
C TYR A 136 -12.65 6.26 15.72
N SER A 137 -13.45 7.20 16.22
CA SER A 137 -13.77 7.29 17.65
C SER A 137 -14.47 6.06 18.21
N GLY A 138 -15.22 5.33 17.38
CA GLY A 138 -15.85 4.06 17.76
C GLY A 138 -14.95 2.83 17.63
N ALA A 139 -13.73 2.98 17.11
CA ALA A 139 -12.79 1.89 16.91
C ALA A 139 -11.71 1.92 18.00
N PHE A 140 -11.64 0.88 18.81
CA PHE A 140 -10.69 0.80 19.91
C PHE A 140 -9.37 0.18 19.48
N ILE A 141 -8.28 0.58 20.13
CA ILE A 141 -6.98 -0.04 19.93
C ILE A 141 -6.98 -1.42 20.59
N GLY A 142 -6.65 -2.43 19.83
CA GLY A 142 -6.61 -3.81 20.28
C GLY A 142 -5.88 -4.71 19.29
N ARG A 143 -5.69 -5.96 19.67
CA ARG A 143 -5.26 -7.02 18.75
C ARG A 143 -6.50 -7.67 18.16
N TYR A 144 -6.57 -7.70 16.86
CA TYR A 144 -7.69 -8.27 16.10
C TYR A 144 -7.19 -9.34 15.14
N GLU A 145 -8.00 -10.37 14.97
CA GLU A 145 -7.76 -11.48 14.07
C GLU A 145 -8.96 -11.64 13.14
N ASP A 146 -8.71 -11.79 11.85
CA ASP A 146 -9.75 -11.94 10.84
C ASP A 146 -9.14 -12.53 9.55
N LYS A 147 -9.93 -12.65 8.50
CA LYS A 147 -9.46 -12.99 7.17
C LYS A 147 -9.54 -11.79 6.23
N VAL A 148 -8.69 -11.80 5.19
CA VAL A 148 -8.69 -10.76 4.16
C VAL A 148 -10.05 -10.67 3.47
N GLU A 149 -10.70 -11.80 3.19
CA GLU A 149 -12.03 -11.84 2.57
C GLU A 149 -13.10 -11.04 3.33
N ASN A 150 -12.97 -10.93 4.65
CA ASN A 150 -13.91 -10.21 5.52
C ASN A 150 -13.59 -8.71 5.64
N GLN A 151 -12.50 -8.23 5.06
CA GLN A 151 -12.11 -6.82 5.18
C GLN A 151 -12.82 -5.93 4.18
N PHE A 152 -13.43 -6.50 3.16
CA PHE A 152 -14.17 -5.77 2.14
C PHE A 152 -15.61 -5.50 2.63
N TYR A 153 -16.00 -4.24 2.67
CA TYR A 153 -17.39 -3.85 2.91
C TYR A 153 -18.10 -3.55 1.58
N TRP A 154 -19.25 -4.18 1.37
CA TRP A 154 -20.03 -4.04 0.15
C TRP A 154 -20.87 -2.75 0.18
N TYR A 155 -20.25 -1.65 -0.18
CA TYR A 155 -20.99 -0.42 -0.44
C TYR A 155 -21.81 -0.55 -1.72
N ILE A 156 -22.95 0.17 -1.80
CA ILE A 156 -23.81 0.21 -3.01
C ILE A 156 -23.00 0.60 -4.24
N ARG A 157 -22.04 1.50 -4.06
CA ARG A 157 -21.08 1.91 -5.08
C ARG A 157 -19.67 1.46 -4.67
N PRO A 158 -18.90 0.88 -5.60
CA PRO A 158 -17.49 0.60 -5.33
C PRO A 158 -16.76 1.88 -4.94
N GLN A 159 -16.03 1.80 -3.84
CA GLN A 159 -15.29 2.92 -3.25
C GLN A 159 -14.19 2.43 -2.31
N GLU A 160 -13.40 3.32 -1.75
CA GLU A 160 -12.43 2.99 -0.68
C GLU A 160 -13.13 2.28 0.47
N THR A 161 -12.54 1.18 0.95
CA THR A 161 -13.11 0.33 1.99
C THR A 161 -12.03 -0.40 2.78
N GLY A 162 -12.38 -0.94 3.95
CA GLY A 162 -11.57 -1.87 4.74
C GLY A 162 -10.39 -1.24 5.49
N ASN A 163 -10.24 0.08 5.47
CA ASN A 163 -9.12 0.75 6.12
C ASN A 163 -9.13 0.57 7.65
N LYS A 164 -7.95 0.41 8.23
CA LYS A 164 -7.68 0.42 9.67
C LYS A 164 -6.64 1.47 9.98
N THR A 165 -6.85 2.26 11.04
CA THR A 165 -5.93 3.32 11.45
C THR A 165 -5.16 2.97 12.73
N ASP A 166 -4.15 3.76 13.08
CA ASP A 166 -3.34 3.60 14.29
C ASP A 166 -2.74 2.18 14.42
N VAL A 167 -2.36 1.57 13.31
CA VAL A 167 -1.83 0.21 13.29
C VAL A 167 -0.32 0.21 13.51
N ARG A 168 0.14 -0.53 14.52
CA ARG A 168 1.55 -0.68 14.86
C ARG A 168 2.19 -1.78 14.06
N TRP A 169 1.45 -2.87 13.86
CA TRP A 169 1.89 -4.01 13.06
C TRP A 169 0.70 -4.80 12.55
N LEU A 170 0.92 -5.51 11.47
CA LEU A 170 0.01 -6.53 10.95
C LEU A 170 0.79 -7.74 10.42
N THR A 171 0.14 -8.88 10.38
CA THR A 171 0.63 -10.11 9.75
C THR A 171 -0.41 -10.62 8.76
N LEU A 172 0.07 -11.17 7.66
CA LEU A 172 -0.72 -11.90 6.68
C LEU A 172 -0.06 -13.27 6.50
N LEU A 173 -0.73 -14.31 6.97
CA LEU A 173 -0.18 -15.65 7.09
C LEU A 173 -1.04 -16.67 6.33
N ASP A 174 -0.40 -17.73 5.85
CA ASP A 174 -1.08 -18.92 5.36
C ASP A 174 -1.56 -19.81 6.52
N SER A 175 -2.17 -20.95 6.20
CA SER A 175 -2.64 -21.94 7.20
C SER A 175 -1.50 -22.61 7.98
N GLY A 176 -0.28 -22.57 7.45
CA GLY A 176 0.94 -23.08 8.11
C GLY A 176 1.66 -22.07 8.99
N GLY A 177 1.15 -20.83 9.05
CA GLY A 177 1.76 -19.74 9.83
C GLY A 177 2.95 -19.06 9.12
N LEU A 178 3.16 -19.33 7.83
CA LEU A 178 4.16 -18.63 7.01
C LEU A 178 3.53 -17.40 6.35
N GLY A 179 4.30 -16.32 6.18
CA GLY A 179 3.83 -15.12 5.50
C GLY A 179 4.67 -13.89 5.77
N VAL A 180 4.01 -12.75 5.89
CA VAL A 180 4.69 -11.47 6.10
C VAL A 180 4.20 -10.78 7.38
N LYS A 181 5.10 -10.08 8.04
CA LYS A 181 4.80 -9.11 9.10
C LYS A 181 5.21 -7.73 8.63
N ILE A 182 4.27 -6.80 8.69
CA ILE A 182 4.50 -5.39 8.34
C ILE A 182 4.43 -4.58 9.63
N THR A 183 5.41 -3.71 9.83
CA THR A 183 5.50 -2.82 11.00
C THR A 183 5.83 -1.43 10.50
N GLY A 184 5.04 -0.43 10.91
CA GLY A 184 5.38 0.96 10.66
C GLY A 184 6.39 1.48 11.68
N LEU A 185 7.26 2.40 11.28
CA LEU A 185 8.10 3.16 12.22
C LEU A 185 7.25 4.09 13.09
N GLN A 186 6.10 4.49 12.59
CA GLN A 186 5.01 5.17 13.27
C GLN A 186 3.73 4.39 13.03
N PRO A 187 2.64 4.61 13.80
CA PRO A 187 1.35 4.01 13.48
C PRO A 187 0.94 4.34 12.03
N ILE A 188 0.55 3.31 11.29
CA ILE A 188 0.14 3.41 9.89
C ILE A 188 -1.36 3.17 9.74
N SER A 189 -1.89 3.52 8.57
CA SER A 189 -3.16 3.00 8.10
C SER A 189 -2.90 1.91 7.06
N PHE A 190 -3.76 0.89 7.03
CA PHE A 190 -3.69 -0.15 6.01
C PHE A 190 -5.07 -0.60 5.56
N SER A 191 -5.14 -1.11 4.34
CA SER A 191 -6.24 -1.93 3.82
C SER A 191 -5.65 -3.23 3.28
N ALA A 192 -6.27 -4.37 3.58
CA ALA A 192 -5.91 -5.67 3.03
C ALA A 192 -7.13 -6.21 2.28
N LEU A 193 -7.08 -6.22 0.96
CA LEU A 193 -8.22 -6.50 0.09
C LEU A 193 -7.80 -7.42 -1.06
N HIS A 194 -8.77 -8.14 -1.64
CA HIS A 194 -8.61 -8.87 -2.89
C HIS A 194 -8.76 -7.98 -4.13
N PHE A 195 -9.07 -6.70 -3.94
CA PHE A 195 -9.32 -5.71 -4.99
C PHE A 195 -8.27 -4.61 -4.93
N SER A 196 -7.81 -4.18 -6.08
CA SER A 196 -6.96 -3.00 -6.20
C SER A 196 -7.79 -1.70 -6.07
N PRO A 197 -7.17 -0.56 -5.75
CA PRO A 197 -7.86 0.73 -5.81
C PRO A 197 -8.45 1.03 -7.20
N GLU A 198 -7.82 0.53 -8.26
CA GLU A 198 -8.27 0.66 -9.63
C GLU A 198 -9.56 -0.13 -9.91
N ASP A 199 -9.72 -1.31 -9.30
CA ASP A 199 -10.95 -2.11 -9.39
C ASP A 199 -12.13 -1.42 -8.70
N LEU A 200 -11.87 -0.60 -7.68
CA LEU A 200 -12.86 0.12 -6.91
C LEU A 200 -13.13 1.54 -7.44
N ASP A 201 -12.35 2.01 -8.41
CA ASP A 201 -12.55 3.34 -9.00
C ASP A 201 -13.57 3.29 -10.16
N PRO A 202 -14.74 3.95 -10.04
CA PRO A 202 -15.82 3.86 -11.00
C PRO A 202 -15.48 4.33 -12.43
N VAL A 203 -14.37 4.99 -12.64
CA VAL A 203 -13.90 5.33 -14.00
C VAL A 203 -13.52 4.08 -14.78
N SER A 204 -13.09 3.01 -14.11
CA SER A 204 -12.78 1.72 -14.72
C SER A 204 -14.02 0.98 -15.25
N TYR A 205 -15.21 1.24 -14.70
CA TYR A 205 -16.45 0.56 -15.08
C TYR A 205 -17.10 1.10 -16.36
N THR A 206 -16.70 2.27 -16.85
CA THR A 206 -17.24 2.82 -18.12
C THR A 206 -16.75 2.05 -19.34
N HIS A 207 -15.78 1.18 -19.23
CA HIS A 207 -15.23 0.34 -20.31
C HIS A 207 -15.68 -1.12 -20.27
N LEU A 208 -16.53 -1.50 -19.32
CA LEU A 208 -17.08 -2.86 -19.17
C LEU A 208 -18.56 -2.95 -19.62
N ARG A 209 -18.95 -2.18 -20.64
CA ARG A 209 -20.24 -2.34 -21.34
C ARG A 209 -20.02 -2.84 -22.75
#